data_7957f37b1eff06e3da37c58e48005322
#
_entry.id   7957f37b1eff06e3da37c58e48005322
#
_cell.length_a   1.000
_cell.length_b   1.000
_cell.length_c   1.000
_cell.angle_alpha   90.00
_cell.angle_beta   90.00
_cell.angle_gamma   90.00
#
_symmetry.space_group_name_H-M   'P 1'
#
loop_
_entity.id
_entity.type
_entity.pdbx_description
1 polymer ?
#
loop_
_entity_poly.entity_id
_entity_poly.type
_entity_poly.pdbx_seq_one_letter_code
_entity_poly.pdbx_strand_id
1 'polypeptide(L)'
;MQKNNWKATTVSDSVFPDSTDSEYETTTDIELAARDAISKFILQKFKGYRMEELICELLAAKGFTVYHSKQGADGGKDLLASGGTMGFGSPKICVQVKTQDAPVESKVLDQLGGVMNKVGAEYGLLVSWNGFKSSIEKERGNQFFRIRLWDSDDVIDELFANYEKLSPDMQADIPLKRIWMLNDDESVN
;
A
#
# COMPACT_ATOMS: atom_id res chain seq x y z
N MET A 1 57.86 0.72 -42.01
CA MET A 1 57.96 0.05 -40.69
C MET A 1 58.30 1.09 -39.67
N GLN A 2 57.32 1.65 -38.95
CA GLN A 2 57.55 2.58 -37.84
C GLN A 2 57.27 1.83 -36.54
N LYS A 3 58.32 1.76 -35.69
CA LYS A 3 58.26 1.16 -34.36
C LYS A 3 57.74 2.21 -33.38
N ASN A 4 56.53 2.05 -32.87
CA ASN A 4 56.00 2.86 -31.76
C ASN A 4 56.70 2.46 -30.45
N ASN A 5 57.42 3.39 -29.91
CA ASN A 5 58.17 3.27 -28.65
C ASN A 5 57.25 3.72 -27.51
N TRP A 6 56.62 2.75 -26.82
CA TRP A 6 55.80 3.01 -25.65
C TRP A 6 56.70 3.15 -24.42
N LYS A 7 56.86 4.39 -23.88
CA LYS A 7 57.55 4.63 -22.61
C LYS A 7 56.54 4.46 -21.47
N ALA A 8 56.81 3.52 -20.59
CA ALA A 8 56.12 3.38 -19.31
C ALA A 8 56.47 4.58 -18.39
N THR A 9 55.49 5.36 -18.06
CA THR A 9 55.59 6.40 -17.03
C THR A 9 55.28 5.76 -15.68
N THR A 10 56.25 5.71 -14.79
CA THR A 10 56.05 5.34 -13.38
C THR A 10 55.22 6.43 -12.72
N VAL A 11 54.01 6.11 -12.33
CA VAL A 11 53.18 6.98 -11.49
C VAL A 11 53.58 6.76 -10.04
N SER A 12 54.05 7.83 -9.41
CA SER A 12 54.34 7.92 -7.98
C SER A 12 53.13 7.57 -7.12
N ASP A 13 53.38 6.88 -6.01
CA ASP A 13 52.41 6.63 -4.93
C ASP A 13 51.65 7.90 -4.55
N SER A 14 50.42 8.05 -5.06
CA SER A 14 49.49 8.98 -4.48
C SER A 14 48.71 8.24 -3.39
N VAL A 15 48.98 8.67 -2.16
CA VAL A 15 48.22 8.34 -0.96
C VAL A 15 46.74 8.56 -1.27
N PHE A 16 45.97 7.48 -1.37
CA PHE A 16 44.52 7.56 -1.35
C PHE A 16 44.12 8.09 0.02
N PRO A 17 43.27 9.13 0.10
CA PRO A 17 42.74 9.53 1.38
C PRO A 17 41.94 8.37 1.94
N ASP A 18 42.18 8.09 3.21
CA ASP A 18 41.50 7.13 4.04
C ASP A 18 40.00 7.27 3.85
N SER A 19 39.35 6.16 3.48
CA SER A 19 37.94 6.07 3.22
C SER A 19 37.19 6.46 4.49
N THR A 20 36.60 7.66 4.48
CA THR A 20 35.45 7.91 5.32
C THR A 20 34.43 6.80 5.05
N ASP A 21 34.01 6.10 6.11
CA ASP A 21 32.89 5.17 6.11
C ASP A 21 31.67 5.84 5.46
N SER A 22 31.52 5.68 4.14
CA SER A 22 30.25 5.85 3.51
C SER A 22 29.47 4.58 3.90
N GLU A 23 28.58 4.70 4.85
CA GLU A 23 27.55 3.70 5.08
C GLU A 23 26.91 3.40 3.72
N TYR A 24 27.22 2.26 3.14
CA TYR A 24 26.52 1.78 1.97
C TYR A 24 25.11 1.44 2.44
N GLU A 25 24.14 2.28 2.04
CA GLU A 25 22.73 1.97 2.26
C GLU A 25 22.45 0.59 1.67
N THR A 26 21.96 -0.32 2.49
CA THR A 26 21.56 -1.65 2.04
C THR A 26 20.32 -1.56 1.15
N THR A 27 20.09 -2.57 0.30
CA THR A 27 18.86 -2.66 -0.51
C THR A 27 17.61 -2.53 0.36
N THR A 28 17.63 -3.17 1.53
CA THR A 28 16.54 -3.10 2.53
C THR A 28 16.31 -1.68 3.04
N ASP A 29 17.37 -0.89 3.29
CA ASP A 29 17.23 0.51 3.74
C ASP A 29 16.59 1.38 2.66
N ILE A 30 16.96 1.17 1.40
CA ILE A 30 16.39 1.90 0.26
C ILE A 30 14.91 1.55 0.07
N GLU A 31 14.55 0.27 0.17
CA GLU A 31 13.15 -0.17 0.08
C GLU A 31 12.30 0.43 1.20
N LEU A 32 12.79 0.40 2.43
CA LEU A 32 12.11 0.98 3.58
C LEU A 32 11.93 2.49 3.42
N ALA A 33 12.97 3.21 3.03
CA ALA A 33 12.91 4.65 2.79
C ALA A 33 11.93 5.01 1.66
N ALA A 34 11.91 4.23 0.58
CA ALA A 34 10.96 4.42 -0.51
C ALA A 34 9.52 4.18 -0.06
N ARG A 35 9.27 3.11 0.71
CA ARG A 35 7.96 2.79 1.27
C ARG A 35 7.46 3.89 2.20
N ASP A 36 8.30 4.40 3.08
CA ASP A 36 8.01 5.52 3.97
C ASP A 36 7.68 6.81 3.21
N ALA A 37 8.43 7.12 2.16
CA ALA A 37 8.16 8.29 1.33
C ALA A 37 6.81 8.18 0.62
N ILE A 38 6.48 7.01 0.07
CA ILE A 38 5.19 6.73 -0.58
C ILE A 38 4.05 6.82 0.43
N SER A 39 4.21 6.23 1.62
CA SER A 39 3.22 6.29 2.70
C SER A 39 2.90 7.74 3.09
N LYS A 40 3.92 8.56 3.31
CA LYS A 40 3.76 9.99 3.62
C LYS A 40 3.05 10.75 2.48
N PHE A 41 3.44 10.49 1.24
CA PHE A 41 2.81 11.11 0.07
C PHE A 41 1.32 10.77 -0.02
N ILE A 42 0.96 9.48 0.14
CA ILE A 42 -0.43 9.03 0.10
C ILE A 42 -1.22 9.68 1.22
N LEU A 43 -0.72 9.67 2.47
CA LEU A 43 -1.41 10.28 3.60
C LEU A 43 -1.66 11.78 3.39
N GLN A 44 -0.73 12.50 2.75
CA GLN A 44 -0.91 13.92 2.47
C GLN A 44 -1.95 14.19 1.38
N LYS A 45 -1.95 13.38 0.34
CA LYS A 45 -2.78 13.59 -0.85
C LYS A 45 -4.16 12.94 -0.75
N PHE A 46 -4.24 11.81 -0.05
CA PHE A 46 -5.44 10.97 0.03
C PHE A 46 -5.99 10.96 1.46
N LYS A 47 -6.83 11.94 1.80
CA LYS A 47 -7.58 11.98 3.07
C LYS A 47 -9.07 11.89 2.81
N GLY A 48 -9.81 11.27 3.76
CA GLY A 48 -11.27 11.15 3.67
C GLY A 48 -11.70 10.50 2.37
N TYR A 49 -12.58 11.16 1.64
CA TYR A 49 -13.15 10.66 0.39
C TYR A 49 -12.12 10.26 -0.67
N ARG A 50 -10.98 10.96 -0.74
CA ARG A 50 -9.89 10.60 -1.67
C ARG A 50 -9.27 9.24 -1.35
N MET A 51 -9.19 8.87 -0.07
CA MET A 51 -8.75 7.51 0.31
C MET A 51 -9.78 6.46 -0.09
N GLU A 52 -11.06 6.78 0.04
CA GLU A 52 -12.11 5.89 -0.44
C GLU A 52 -12.01 5.66 -1.96
N GLU A 53 -11.69 6.71 -2.74
CA GLU A 53 -11.42 6.58 -4.19
C GLU A 53 -10.24 5.64 -4.47
N LEU A 54 -9.13 5.75 -3.73
CA LEU A 54 -7.99 4.85 -3.87
C LEU A 54 -8.39 3.40 -3.58
N ILE A 55 -9.11 3.14 -2.48
CA ILE A 55 -9.57 1.79 -2.14
C ILE A 55 -10.57 1.27 -3.19
N CYS A 56 -11.42 2.13 -3.74
CA CYS A 56 -12.32 1.79 -4.84
C CYS A 56 -11.54 1.29 -6.07
N GLU A 57 -10.51 2.03 -6.50
CA GLU A 57 -9.64 1.67 -7.62
C GLU A 57 -8.88 0.36 -7.36
N LEU A 58 -8.36 0.16 -6.15
CA LEU A 58 -7.68 -1.09 -5.78
C LEU A 58 -8.60 -2.30 -5.87
N LEU A 59 -9.83 -2.19 -5.36
CA LEU A 59 -10.82 -3.26 -5.44
C LEU A 59 -11.26 -3.52 -6.89
N ALA A 60 -11.44 -2.47 -7.69
CA ALA A 60 -11.74 -2.61 -9.12
C ALA A 60 -10.58 -3.28 -9.87
N ALA A 61 -9.33 -2.92 -9.58
CA ALA A 61 -8.14 -3.55 -10.15
C ALA A 61 -8.01 -5.04 -9.79
N LYS A 62 -8.59 -5.46 -8.67
CA LYS A 62 -8.72 -6.86 -8.24
C LYS A 62 -9.90 -7.60 -8.90
N GLY A 63 -10.67 -6.93 -9.74
CA GLY A 63 -11.78 -7.51 -10.51
C GLY A 63 -13.15 -7.44 -9.84
N PHE A 64 -13.30 -6.64 -8.79
CA PHE A 64 -14.61 -6.39 -8.18
C PHE A 64 -15.38 -5.31 -8.95
N THR A 65 -16.69 -5.46 -9.01
CA THR A 65 -17.59 -4.34 -9.32
C THR A 65 -17.80 -3.55 -8.03
N VAL A 66 -17.46 -2.26 -8.04
CA VAL A 66 -17.48 -1.43 -6.84
C VAL A 66 -18.52 -0.33 -6.95
N TYR A 67 -19.33 -0.17 -5.91
CA TYR A 67 -20.20 0.98 -5.69
C TYR A 67 -19.56 1.89 -4.64
N HIS A 68 -19.28 3.14 -5.00
CA HIS A 68 -18.79 4.17 -4.10
C HIS A 68 -19.96 5.02 -3.63
N SER A 69 -20.15 5.12 -2.31
CA SER A 69 -21.20 5.94 -1.73
C SER A 69 -20.92 7.42 -1.99
N LYS A 70 -21.96 8.23 -2.18
CA LYS A 70 -21.79 9.69 -2.26
C LYS A 70 -21.42 10.23 -0.89
N GLN A 71 -20.65 11.33 -0.85
CA GLN A 71 -20.37 12.03 0.38
C GLN A 71 -21.67 12.43 1.10
N GLY A 72 -21.78 12.10 2.39
CA GLY A 72 -22.93 12.44 3.24
C GLY A 72 -23.35 11.31 4.16
N ALA A 73 -24.62 11.35 4.60
CA ALA A 73 -25.19 10.35 5.49
C ALA A 73 -25.57 9.05 4.73
N ASP A 74 -24.58 8.21 4.47
CA ASP A 74 -24.69 6.97 3.69
C ASP A 74 -24.84 5.71 4.56
N GLY A 75 -25.13 5.90 5.83
CA GLY A 75 -25.42 4.81 6.77
C GLY A 75 -24.19 4.03 7.22
N GLY A 76 -23.00 4.62 7.11
CA GLY A 76 -21.76 4.05 7.65
C GLY A 76 -21.06 3.03 6.74
N LYS A 77 -21.40 3.01 5.44
CA LYS A 77 -20.68 2.29 4.40
C LYS A 77 -20.05 3.30 3.45
N ASP A 78 -18.79 3.10 3.14
CA ASP A 78 -18.08 3.95 2.19
C ASP A 78 -18.11 3.31 0.80
N LEU A 79 -17.85 2.00 0.72
CA LEU A 79 -17.88 1.24 -0.53
C LEU A 79 -18.65 -0.08 -0.35
N LEU A 80 -19.23 -0.56 -1.46
CA LEU A 80 -19.70 -1.95 -1.60
C LEU A 80 -18.97 -2.56 -2.80
N ALA A 81 -18.40 -3.74 -2.62
CA ALA A 81 -17.73 -4.46 -3.68
C ALA A 81 -18.31 -5.87 -3.83
N SER A 82 -18.40 -6.36 -5.06
CA SER A 82 -18.93 -7.71 -5.31
C SER A 82 -18.37 -8.31 -6.58
N GLY A 83 -18.39 -9.64 -6.64
CA GLY A 83 -17.96 -10.37 -7.82
C GLY A 83 -18.95 -10.31 -8.98
N GLY A 84 -18.50 -10.76 -10.16
CA GLY A 84 -19.29 -10.83 -11.38
C GLY A 84 -19.41 -9.48 -12.09
N THR A 85 -19.69 -9.54 -13.40
CA THR A 85 -19.69 -8.38 -14.31
C THR A 85 -20.72 -7.29 -13.97
N MET A 86 -21.79 -7.66 -13.27
CA MET A 86 -22.83 -6.71 -12.85
C MET A 86 -22.85 -6.49 -11.33
N GLY A 87 -21.89 -7.05 -10.60
CA GLY A 87 -21.83 -6.91 -9.15
C GLY A 87 -22.90 -7.71 -8.38
N PHE A 88 -23.47 -8.75 -8.95
CA PHE A 88 -24.44 -9.61 -8.26
C PHE A 88 -23.83 -10.89 -7.69
N GLY A 89 -22.57 -11.17 -8.04
CA GLY A 89 -21.87 -12.38 -7.60
C GLY A 89 -21.27 -12.24 -6.20
N SER A 90 -20.89 -13.40 -5.63
CA SER A 90 -20.07 -13.44 -4.42
C SER A 90 -18.58 -13.29 -4.78
N PRO A 91 -17.76 -12.84 -3.82
CA PRO A 91 -18.14 -12.36 -2.49
C PRO A 91 -18.79 -10.96 -2.52
N LYS A 92 -19.69 -10.69 -1.58
CA LYS A 92 -20.26 -9.36 -1.33
C LYS A 92 -19.59 -8.73 -0.13
N ILE A 93 -18.92 -7.62 -0.33
CA ILE A 93 -18.04 -6.99 0.65
C ILE A 93 -18.56 -5.58 0.98
N CYS A 94 -18.74 -5.30 2.28
CA CYS A 94 -18.98 -3.97 2.79
C CYS A 94 -17.65 -3.36 3.27
N VAL A 95 -17.31 -2.17 2.79
CA VAL A 95 -16.04 -1.52 3.10
C VAL A 95 -16.26 -0.24 3.90
N GLN A 96 -15.44 -0.04 4.91
CA GLN A 96 -15.35 1.20 5.66
C GLN A 96 -13.90 1.67 5.71
N VAL A 97 -13.67 2.97 5.43
CA VAL A 97 -12.35 3.59 5.34
C VAL A 97 -12.21 4.67 6.40
N LYS A 98 -11.13 4.65 7.16
CA LYS A 98 -10.80 5.60 8.21
C LYS A 98 -9.41 6.19 7.99
N THR A 99 -9.36 7.52 7.86
CA THR A 99 -8.12 8.30 7.70
C THR A 99 -7.89 9.27 8.86
N GLN A 100 -8.55 9.01 10.00
CA GLN A 100 -8.36 9.79 11.24
C GLN A 100 -6.93 9.63 11.76
N ASP A 101 -6.44 10.63 12.50
CA ASP A 101 -5.05 10.63 13.00
C ASP A 101 -4.80 9.65 14.17
N ALA A 102 -5.82 8.97 14.67
CA ALA A 102 -5.73 7.99 15.75
C ALA A 102 -6.11 6.58 15.26
N PRO A 103 -5.50 5.53 15.84
CA PRO A 103 -5.88 4.14 15.56
C PRO A 103 -7.36 3.87 15.84
N VAL A 104 -7.98 3.05 14.98
CA VAL A 104 -9.41 2.73 15.07
C VAL A 104 -9.71 1.85 16.29
N GLU A 105 -10.85 2.12 16.95
CA GLU A 105 -11.35 1.40 18.13
C GLU A 105 -12.38 0.32 17.76
N SER A 106 -12.57 -0.66 18.67
CA SER A 106 -13.49 -1.81 18.50
C SER A 106 -14.91 -1.40 18.13
N LYS A 107 -15.39 -0.25 18.59
CA LYS A 107 -16.72 0.27 18.23
C LYS A 107 -16.93 0.38 16.72
N VAL A 108 -15.89 0.71 15.98
CA VAL A 108 -15.97 0.83 14.50
C VAL A 108 -16.13 -0.55 13.85
N LEU A 109 -15.47 -1.56 14.40
CA LEU A 109 -15.61 -2.96 13.96
C LEU A 109 -17.06 -3.46 14.16
N ASP A 110 -17.65 -3.16 15.33
CA ASP A 110 -19.04 -3.50 15.63
C ASP A 110 -20.01 -2.77 14.69
N GLN A 111 -19.76 -1.49 14.42
CA GLN A 111 -20.55 -0.70 13.48
C GLN A 111 -20.50 -1.30 12.07
N LEU A 112 -19.31 -1.69 11.58
CA LEU A 112 -19.19 -2.35 10.29
C LEU A 112 -20.00 -3.66 10.26
N GLY A 113 -19.95 -4.48 11.32
CA GLY A 113 -20.75 -5.70 11.43
C GLY A 113 -22.26 -5.42 11.33
N GLY A 114 -22.75 -4.33 11.93
CA GLY A 114 -24.13 -3.89 11.82
C GLY A 114 -24.51 -3.45 10.41
N VAL A 115 -23.63 -2.69 9.75
CA VAL A 115 -23.84 -2.24 8.37
C VAL A 115 -23.82 -3.41 7.39
N MET A 116 -22.90 -4.37 7.53
CA MET A 116 -22.86 -5.61 6.73
C MET A 116 -24.20 -6.33 6.73
N ASN A 117 -24.79 -6.51 7.92
CA ASN A 117 -26.09 -7.17 8.05
C ASN A 117 -27.21 -6.38 7.32
N LYS A 118 -27.19 -5.03 7.44
CA LYS A 118 -28.19 -4.15 6.79
C LYS A 118 -28.12 -4.21 5.27
N VAL A 119 -26.93 -4.31 4.68
CA VAL A 119 -26.74 -4.33 3.22
C VAL A 119 -26.67 -5.74 2.64
N GLY A 120 -26.71 -6.78 3.47
CA GLY A 120 -26.61 -8.18 3.05
C GLY A 120 -25.21 -8.54 2.55
N ALA A 121 -24.15 -7.91 3.10
CA ALA A 121 -22.78 -8.24 2.78
C ALA A 121 -22.31 -9.49 3.52
N GLU A 122 -21.62 -10.36 2.80
CA GLU A 122 -21.03 -11.60 3.34
C GLU A 122 -19.79 -11.30 4.16
N TYR A 123 -18.99 -10.33 3.70
CA TYR A 123 -17.69 -9.97 4.27
C TYR A 123 -17.58 -8.46 4.51
N GLY A 124 -16.69 -8.10 5.42
CA GLY A 124 -16.31 -6.74 5.71
C GLY A 124 -14.84 -6.48 5.39
N LEU A 125 -14.54 -5.26 4.97
CA LEU A 125 -13.19 -4.73 4.90
C LEU A 125 -13.15 -3.41 5.68
N LEU A 126 -12.38 -3.38 6.76
CA LEU A 126 -12.12 -2.16 7.52
C LEU A 126 -10.71 -1.68 7.19
N VAL A 127 -10.63 -0.52 6.56
CA VAL A 127 -9.36 0.13 6.22
C VAL A 127 -9.09 1.24 7.23
N SER A 128 -7.90 1.24 7.85
CA SER A 128 -7.48 2.28 8.76
C SER A 128 -6.03 2.67 8.50
N TRP A 129 -5.81 3.87 7.95
CA TRP A 129 -4.44 4.32 7.63
C TRP A 129 -3.52 4.36 8.86
N ASN A 130 -4.02 4.79 10.01
CA ASN A 130 -3.26 4.87 11.26
C ASN A 130 -3.40 3.62 12.14
N GLY A 131 -3.78 2.49 11.51
CA GLY A 131 -3.85 1.19 12.16
C GLY A 131 -4.99 1.03 13.15
N PHE A 132 -4.86 0.06 14.02
CA PHE A 132 -5.91 -0.42 14.91
C PHE A 132 -5.44 -0.44 16.36
N LYS A 133 -6.35 -0.17 17.31
CA LYS A 133 -6.04 -0.36 18.72
C LYS A 133 -5.86 -1.85 19.04
N SER A 134 -5.09 -2.14 20.10
CA SER A 134 -4.81 -3.52 20.55
C SER A 134 -6.05 -4.36 20.81
N SER A 135 -7.18 -3.73 21.13
CA SER A 135 -8.48 -4.41 21.29
C SER A 135 -8.98 -5.03 19.98
N ILE A 136 -8.81 -4.33 18.83
CA ILE A 136 -9.15 -4.85 17.50
C ILE A 136 -8.15 -5.93 17.08
N GLU A 137 -6.85 -5.71 17.33
CA GLU A 137 -5.83 -6.69 16.99
C GLU A 137 -6.07 -8.06 17.66
N LYS A 138 -6.55 -8.06 18.89
CA LYS A 138 -6.97 -9.31 19.59
C LYS A 138 -8.17 -10.00 18.92
N GLU A 139 -9.06 -9.22 18.30
CA GLU A 139 -10.21 -9.74 17.57
C GLU A 139 -9.88 -10.17 16.14
N ARG A 140 -8.70 -9.84 15.60
CA ARG A 140 -8.31 -10.14 14.21
C ARG A 140 -8.49 -11.63 13.87
N GLY A 141 -8.11 -12.52 14.78
CA GLY A 141 -8.30 -13.96 14.63
C GLY A 141 -9.77 -14.40 14.62
N ASN A 142 -10.58 -13.84 15.52
CA ASN A 142 -12.01 -14.15 15.62
C ASN A 142 -12.80 -13.68 14.39
N GLN A 143 -12.35 -12.58 13.77
CA GLN A 143 -12.97 -12.00 12.58
C GLN A 143 -12.39 -12.53 11.25
N PHE A 144 -11.39 -13.40 11.30
CA PHE A 144 -10.61 -13.83 10.13
C PHE A 144 -11.46 -14.27 8.92
N PHE A 145 -12.54 -14.98 9.13
CA PHE A 145 -13.42 -15.48 8.05
C PHE A 145 -14.54 -14.49 7.67
N ARG A 146 -14.66 -13.36 8.37
CA ARG A 146 -15.77 -12.43 8.17
C ARG A 146 -15.32 -11.02 7.83
N ILE A 147 -14.30 -10.49 8.52
CA ILE A 147 -13.82 -9.11 8.32
C ILE A 147 -12.30 -9.14 8.14
N ARG A 148 -11.84 -8.43 7.11
CA ARG A 148 -10.43 -8.11 6.90
C ARG A 148 -10.13 -6.72 7.44
N LEU A 149 -8.94 -6.58 8.01
CA LEU A 149 -8.39 -5.32 8.48
C LEU A 149 -7.22 -4.98 7.58
N TRP A 150 -7.26 -3.79 6.98
CA TRP A 150 -6.15 -3.23 6.22
C TRP A 150 -5.65 -1.97 6.92
N ASP A 151 -4.39 -1.94 7.27
CA ASP A 151 -3.69 -0.73 7.68
C ASP A 151 -2.97 -0.08 6.49
N SER A 152 -2.08 0.91 6.76
CA SER A 152 -1.32 1.59 5.71
C SER A 152 -0.42 0.63 4.93
N ASP A 153 0.17 -0.36 5.61
CA ASP A 153 1.07 -1.31 4.98
C ASP A 153 0.32 -2.24 4.04
N ASP A 154 -0.83 -2.74 4.46
CA ASP A 154 -1.71 -3.55 3.61
C ASP A 154 -2.15 -2.77 2.35
N VAL A 155 -2.51 -1.48 2.51
CA VAL A 155 -2.92 -0.64 1.38
C VAL A 155 -1.76 -0.40 0.41
N ILE A 156 -0.54 -0.17 0.90
CA ILE A 156 0.65 0.02 0.07
C ILE A 156 1.02 -1.28 -0.66
N ASP A 157 0.92 -2.43 0.00
CA ASP A 157 1.16 -3.72 -0.65
C ASP A 157 0.16 -3.98 -1.78
N GLU A 158 -1.11 -3.69 -1.55
CA GLU A 158 -2.14 -3.82 -2.58
C GLU A 158 -1.94 -2.81 -3.72
N LEU A 159 -1.47 -1.60 -3.41
CA LEU A 159 -1.11 -0.59 -4.40
C LEU A 159 0.01 -1.10 -5.30
N PHE A 160 1.09 -1.62 -4.73
CA PHE A 160 2.22 -2.14 -5.51
C PHE A 160 1.82 -3.35 -6.36
N ALA A 161 1.03 -4.26 -5.80
CA ALA A 161 0.57 -5.46 -6.50
C ALA A 161 -0.36 -5.16 -7.70
N ASN A 162 -1.09 -4.05 -7.65
CA ASN A 162 -2.12 -3.74 -8.64
C ASN A 162 -1.89 -2.42 -9.40
N TYR A 163 -0.75 -1.75 -9.21
CA TYR A 163 -0.48 -0.40 -9.74
C TYR A 163 -0.73 -0.28 -11.24
N GLU A 164 -0.25 -1.24 -12.02
CA GLU A 164 -0.39 -1.26 -13.48
C GLU A 164 -1.84 -1.42 -13.97
N LYS A 165 -2.76 -1.81 -13.07
CA LYS A 165 -4.19 -2.00 -13.39
C LYS A 165 -5.06 -0.83 -12.95
N LEU A 166 -4.48 0.15 -12.24
CA LEU A 166 -5.19 1.35 -11.83
C LEU A 166 -5.50 2.21 -13.05
N SER A 167 -6.51 3.06 -12.93
CA SER A 167 -6.83 4.02 -13.98
C SER A 167 -5.65 4.96 -14.26
N PRO A 168 -5.51 5.48 -15.51
CA PRO A 168 -4.46 6.45 -15.84
C PRO A 168 -4.49 7.69 -14.94
N ASP A 169 -5.66 8.13 -14.52
CA ASP A 169 -5.83 9.28 -13.63
C ASP A 169 -5.27 8.97 -12.24
N MET A 170 -5.54 7.77 -11.70
CA MET A 170 -4.99 7.36 -10.40
C MET A 170 -3.47 7.18 -10.47
N GLN A 171 -2.94 6.62 -11.56
CA GLN A 171 -1.48 6.50 -11.76
C GLN A 171 -0.82 7.88 -11.88
N ALA A 172 -1.47 8.86 -12.51
CA ALA A 172 -0.99 10.24 -12.58
C ALA A 172 -1.03 10.92 -11.20
N ASP A 173 -2.02 10.57 -10.38
CA ASP A 173 -2.15 11.07 -9.01
C ASP A 173 -1.12 10.47 -8.05
N ILE A 174 -0.71 9.22 -8.27
CA ILE A 174 0.32 8.49 -7.51
C ILE A 174 1.44 8.08 -8.47
N PRO A 175 2.33 9.01 -8.87
CA PRO A 175 3.32 8.76 -9.91
C PRO A 175 4.49 7.90 -9.38
N LEU A 176 4.30 6.58 -9.33
CA LEU A 176 5.34 5.64 -8.92
C LEU A 176 6.20 5.21 -10.10
N LYS A 177 7.44 4.84 -9.80
CA LYS A 177 8.40 4.26 -10.74
C LYS A 177 8.95 2.96 -10.17
N ARG A 178 8.84 1.88 -10.96
CA ARG A 178 9.50 0.62 -10.62
C ARG A 178 10.96 0.66 -11.05
N ILE A 179 11.86 0.22 -10.17
CA ILE A 179 13.28 0.09 -10.44
C ILE A 179 13.72 -1.36 -10.15
N TRP A 180 14.74 -1.82 -10.89
CA TRP A 180 15.42 -3.08 -10.63
C TRP A 180 16.70 -2.78 -9.84
N MET A 181 16.90 -3.49 -8.75
CA MET A 181 18.09 -3.39 -7.92
C MET A 181 18.69 -4.77 -7.71
N LEU A 182 20.01 -4.85 -7.51
CA LEU A 182 20.63 -6.10 -7.05
C LEU A 182 20.16 -6.39 -5.64
N ASN A 183 19.85 -7.65 -5.36
CA ASN A 183 19.58 -8.09 -4.01
C ASN A 183 20.92 -8.41 -3.34
N ASP A 184 21.37 -7.53 -2.46
CA ASP A 184 22.63 -7.67 -1.72
C ASP A 184 22.47 -8.43 -0.40
N ASP A 185 21.28 -8.96 -0.12
CA ASP A 185 21.05 -9.80 1.04
C ASP A 185 21.85 -11.10 0.91
N GLU A 186 23.01 -11.15 1.52
CA GLU A 186 23.88 -12.34 1.65
C GLU A 186 23.23 -13.45 2.51
N SER A 187 22.00 -13.81 2.23
CA SER A 187 21.31 -14.92 2.89
C SER A 187 20.92 -16.03 1.92
N VAL A 188 21.87 -16.41 1.04
CA VAL A 188 21.78 -17.68 0.32
C VAL A 188 22.91 -18.57 0.81
N ASN A 189 22.66 -19.28 1.90
CA ASN A 189 23.37 -20.50 2.27
C ASN A 189 22.54 -21.69 1.84
#